data_96fc012a6eb9c010baa56ba2c59aa3d2
#
_entry.id   96fc012a6eb9c010baa56ba2c59aa3d2
#
_cell.length_a   1.000
_cell.length_b   1.000
_cell.length_c   1.000
_cell.angle_alpha   90.00
_cell.angle_beta   90.00
_cell.angle_gamma   90.00
#
_symmetry.space_group_name_H-M   'P 1'
#
loop_
_entity.id
_entity.type
_entity.pdbx_description
1 polymer ?
#
loop_
_entity_poly.entity_id
_entity_poly.type
_entity_poly.pdbx_seq_one_letter_code
_entity_poly.pdbx_strand_id
1 'polypeptide(L)'
;MLGGRIVAAWLKAQGVDKVFALSGEHILPVFDGCVEEGIEVIATRHEQGAVLAAEAYARVTGRPGIAFVTAGPGVTNAVTGLAVANTSGSPVFLMSGRTSTKKRLTGTFQDIDGRAITEPVTKWADTVFDVERIPTYLETAWRRMVGGRPGAVFLELPHDVLKGDAEVSVAPLRFAEPPGASPGALATALKMLGEAERPMVIAGGGAFWSGAADELRAFAERTMIPVATLNAARGLLPDGHDVCIGPMAEAGLALIQSDVMLILGTKFDASVTFGGPPLFTGNEKIIQVDIEPTSFGLNRMPELALTGDVRVVLTQLTDGWDAKPKDEWCRTAKESGQQMHAAWEATTVGEGSPVPPGVVCGAVVREAGRDAILISDGGDSHTWAITTFPAFRQGSYLATHDSLGTIGVGVPYALGAKAAAPDRTVVLCIGDGSFGFGALELETAARNNLPFTAVIMNNGSWGNIRHEQGRQFSQTNATELSVGDYEKIAEAFGGYGERVDDAANVGPAIRRAIDSGK
;
A
#
# COMPACT_ATOMS: atom_id res chain seq x y z
N MET A 1 -21.53 28.35 9.59
CA MET A 1 -20.57 27.84 8.59
C MET A 1 -21.28 26.82 7.73
N LEU A 2 -21.17 26.90 6.39
CA LEU A 2 -21.79 25.92 5.49
C LEU A 2 -21.21 24.51 5.69
N GLY A 3 -22.04 23.49 5.54
CA GLY A 3 -21.66 22.08 5.77
C GLY A 3 -20.44 21.63 4.97
N GLY A 4 -20.31 22.04 3.70
CA GLY A 4 -19.12 21.75 2.90
C GLY A 4 -17.84 22.36 3.47
N ARG A 5 -17.93 23.57 3.98
CA ARG A 5 -16.81 24.25 4.66
C ARG A 5 -16.48 23.60 6.00
N ILE A 6 -17.51 23.14 6.76
CA ILE A 6 -17.28 22.38 8.00
C ILE A 6 -16.41 21.15 7.72
N VAL A 7 -16.70 20.41 6.63
CA VAL A 7 -15.88 19.23 6.22
C VAL A 7 -14.44 19.64 5.95
N ALA A 8 -14.23 20.67 5.13
CA ALA A 8 -12.88 21.12 4.76
C ALA A 8 -12.09 21.65 5.97
N ALA A 9 -12.71 22.53 6.79
CA ALA A 9 -12.09 23.07 7.99
C ALA A 9 -11.72 21.95 8.98
N TRP A 10 -12.60 20.94 9.13
CA TRP A 10 -12.32 19.81 9.99
C TRP A 10 -11.11 18.99 9.47
N LEU A 11 -11.06 18.70 8.18
CA LEU A 11 -9.92 18.00 7.56
C LEU A 11 -8.62 18.80 7.72
N LYS A 12 -8.67 20.12 7.51
CA LYS A 12 -7.52 21.01 7.72
C LYS A 12 -7.02 20.97 9.17
N ALA A 13 -7.93 20.94 10.14
CA ALA A 13 -7.58 20.78 11.55
C ALA A 13 -6.88 19.44 11.85
N GLN A 14 -7.15 18.38 11.06
CA GLN A 14 -6.41 17.11 11.17
C GLN A 14 -5.08 17.11 10.37
N GLY A 15 -4.69 18.23 9.80
CA GLY A 15 -3.45 18.38 9.04
C GLY A 15 -3.54 17.88 7.60
N VAL A 16 -4.74 17.73 7.05
CA VAL A 16 -4.92 17.37 5.63
C VAL A 16 -4.58 18.59 4.77
N ASP A 17 -3.68 18.41 3.82
CA ASP A 17 -3.22 19.43 2.88
C ASP A 17 -3.53 19.09 1.42
N LYS A 18 -3.75 17.81 1.11
CA LYS A 18 -4.07 17.31 -0.21
C LYS A 18 -5.17 16.27 -0.17
N VAL A 19 -6.01 16.27 -1.21
CA VAL A 19 -7.07 15.29 -1.41
C VAL A 19 -7.12 14.87 -2.88
N PHE A 20 -7.58 13.65 -3.15
CA PHE A 20 -7.77 13.13 -4.50
C PHE A 20 -9.26 13.04 -4.80
N ALA A 21 -9.69 13.45 -5.98
CA ALA A 21 -11.13 13.56 -6.20
C ALA A 21 -11.55 13.42 -7.65
N LEU A 22 -12.79 13.00 -7.85
CA LEU A 22 -13.50 13.24 -9.10
C LEU A 22 -14.73 14.09 -8.82
N SER A 23 -14.77 15.28 -9.44
CA SER A 23 -15.80 16.28 -9.20
C SER A 23 -17.18 15.83 -9.73
N GLY A 24 -18.23 16.24 -9.00
CA GLY A 24 -19.63 16.09 -9.41
C GLY A 24 -20.54 16.91 -8.52
N GLU A 25 -21.79 17.10 -8.98
CA GLU A 25 -22.73 18.06 -8.39
C GLU A 25 -22.93 17.91 -6.87
N HIS A 26 -23.06 16.66 -6.40
CA HIS A 26 -23.47 16.40 -5.01
C HIS A 26 -22.39 16.69 -3.96
N ILE A 27 -21.13 16.87 -4.35
CA ILE A 27 -20.00 17.13 -3.46
C ILE A 27 -19.38 18.53 -3.62
N LEU A 28 -19.89 19.36 -4.54
CA LEU A 28 -19.38 20.70 -4.86
C LEU A 28 -19.14 21.60 -3.63
N PRO A 29 -20.04 21.64 -2.59
CA PRO A 29 -19.79 22.49 -1.44
C PRO A 29 -18.52 22.13 -0.65
N VAL A 30 -18.04 20.88 -0.73
CA VAL A 30 -16.78 20.47 -0.09
C VAL A 30 -15.57 21.01 -0.88
N PHE A 31 -15.64 21.03 -2.22
CA PHE A 31 -14.57 21.64 -3.03
C PHE A 31 -14.42 23.14 -2.78
N ASP A 32 -15.56 23.86 -2.65
CA ASP A 32 -15.56 25.27 -2.28
C ASP A 32 -14.87 25.48 -0.92
N GLY A 33 -15.22 24.66 0.07
CA GLY A 33 -14.56 24.65 1.38
C GLY A 33 -13.06 24.33 1.30
N CYS A 34 -12.62 23.43 0.41
CA CYS A 34 -11.20 23.12 0.20
C CYS A 34 -10.42 24.35 -0.31
N VAL A 35 -11.02 25.13 -1.21
CA VAL A 35 -10.40 26.38 -1.69
C VAL A 35 -10.21 27.37 -0.54
N GLU A 36 -11.25 27.57 0.31
CA GLU A 36 -11.20 28.47 1.44
C GLU A 36 -10.15 28.06 2.49
N GLU A 37 -10.00 26.77 2.74
CA GLU A 37 -9.07 26.20 3.73
C GLU A 37 -7.66 25.94 3.16
N GLY A 38 -7.44 26.19 1.87
CA GLY A 38 -6.14 25.95 1.22
C GLY A 38 -5.76 24.47 1.20
N ILE A 39 -6.73 23.58 0.93
CA ILE A 39 -6.51 22.15 0.68
C ILE A 39 -6.40 21.95 -0.82
N GLU A 40 -5.28 21.38 -1.27
CA GLU A 40 -5.06 21.07 -2.68
C GLU A 40 -5.94 19.89 -3.11
N VAL A 41 -6.67 20.06 -4.22
CA VAL A 41 -7.52 19.01 -4.80
C VAL A 41 -6.89 18.51 -6.09
N ILE A 42 -6.42 17.27 -6.08
CA ILE A 42 -5.90 16.59 -7.28
C ILE A 42 -7.06 15.84 -7.92
N ALA A 43 -7.61 16.43 -8.99
CA ALA A 43 -8.76 15.86 -9.69
C ALA A 43 -8.29 14.75 -10.66
N THR A 44 -8.79 13.52 -10.46
CA THR A 44 -8.50 12.33 -11.25
C THR A 44 -9.48 12.16 -12.42
N ARG A 45 -9.23 11.17 -13.27
CA ARG A 45 -10.09 10.82 -14.41
C ARG A 45 -11.08 9.69 -14.09
N HIS A 46 -10.82 8.96 -13.00
CA HIS A 46 -11.66 7.86 -12.52
C HIS A 46 -11.68 7.82 -11.00
N GLU A 47 -12.81 7.50 -10.40
CA GLU A 47 -12.99 7.48 -8.93
C GLU A 47 -12.13 6.41 -8.25
N GLN A 48 -11.95 5.25 -8.88
CA GLN A 48 -11.01 4.24 -8.40
C GLN A 48 -9.59 4.81 -8.33
N GLY A 49 -9.19 5.59 -9.34
CA GLY A 49 -7.90 6.30 -9.37
C GLY A 49 -7.73 7.25 -8.20
N ALA A 50 -8.78 7.99 -7.83
CA ALA A 50 -8.75 8.88 -6.66
C ALA A 50 -8.48 8.14 -5.36
N VAL A 51 -9.18 7.02 -5.11
CA VAL A 51 -9.02 6.23 -3.89
C VAL A 51 -7.65 5.55 -3.83
N LEU A 52 -7.18 5.00 -4.95
CA LEU A 52 -5.86 4.36 -5.03
C LEU A 52 -4.71 5.37 -4.88
N ALA A 53 -4.83 6.58 -5.46
CA ALA A 53 -3.86 7.65 -5.26
C ALA A 53 -3.83 8.11 -3.79
N ALA A 54 -4.99 8.21 -3.13
CA ALA A 54 -5.09 8.50 -1.70
C ALA A 54 -4.40 7.40 -0.85
N GLU A 55 -4.55 6.12 -1.21
CA GLU A 55 -3.86 5.01 -0.54
C GLU A 55 -2.33 5.12 -0.69
N ALA A 56 -1.84 5.34 -1.91
CA ALA A 56 -0.41 5.50 -2.15
C ALA A 56 0.16 6.71 -1.39
N TYR A 57 -0.58 7.83 -1.37
CA TYR A 57 -0.22 9.00 -0.56
C TYR A 57 -0.09 8.63 0.92
N ALA A 58 -1.06 7.85 1.45
CA ALA A 58 -1.00 7.40 2.84
C ALA A 58 0.23 6.52 3.11
N ARG A 59 0.55 5.60 2.21
CA ARG A 59 1.71 4.69 2.35
C ARG A 59 3.06 5.41 2.25
N VAL A 60 3.15 6.48 1.48
CA VAL A 60 4.40 7.27 1.38
C VAL A 60 4.56 8.23 2.57
N THR A 61 3.47 8.85 3.01
CA THR A 61 3.51 9.85 4.09
C THR A 61 3.36 9.29 5.50
N GLY A 62 2.83 8.06 5.65
CA GLY A 62 2.39 7.52 6.94
C GLY A 62 1.12 8.20 7.51
N ARG A 63 0.42 9.02 6.71
CA ARG A 63 -0.76 9.81 7.10
C ARG A 63 -2.00 9.28 6.37
N PRO A 64 -3.22 9.48 6.90
CA PRO A 64 -4.45 9.11 6.19
C PRO A 64 -4.58 9.73 4.80
N GLY A 65 -5.00 8.92 3.83
CA GLY A 65 -5.35 9.36 2.48
C GLY A 65 -6.82 9.75 2.38
N ILE A 66 -7.12 10.86 1.70
CA ILE A 66 -8.49 11.40 1.59
C ILE A 66 -8.92 11.42 0.13
N ALA A 67 -10.12 10.90 -0.14
CA ALA A 67 -10.71 10.96 -1.46
C ALA A 67 -12.15 11.50 -1.43
N PHE A 68 -12.54 12.24 -2.49
CA PHE A 68 -13.89 12.73 -2.69
C PHE A 68 -14.46 12.27 -4.02
N VAL A 69 -15.73 11.84 -4.00
CA VAL A 69 -16.46 11.45 -5.21
C VAL A 69 -17.90 11.98 -5.15
N THR A 70 -18.58 12.02 -6.28
CA THR A 70 -20.02 12.34 -6.32
C THR A 70 -20.88 11.15 -5.90
N ALA A 71 -22.20 11.34 -5.90
CA ALA A 71 -23.19 10.29 -5.67
C ALA A 71 -23.23 9.27 -6.82
N GLY A 72 -24.00 8.19 -6.64
CA GLY A 72 -24.30 7.22 -7.70
C GLY A 72 -23.04 6.52 -8.23
N PRO A 73 -22.72 6.69 -9.53
CA PRO A 73 -21.56 6.04 -10.14
C PRO A 73 -20.23 6.43 -9.48
N GLY A 74 -20.14 7.62 -8.87
CA GLY A 74 -18.97 8.02 -8.11
C GLY A 74 -18.65 7.05 -6.98
N VAL A 75 -19.67 6.57 -6.27
CA VAL A 75 -19.52 5.56 -5.21
C VAL A 75 -19.19 4.19 -5.81
N THR A 76 -19.97 3.72 -6.79
CA THR A 76 -19.77 2.38 -7.34
C THR A 76 -18.43 2.19 -8.03
N ASN A 77 -17.91 3.20 -8.71
CA ASN A 77 -16.59 3.18 -9.33
C ASN A 77 -15.45 3.18 -8.28
N ALA A 78 -15.68 3.69 -7.07
CA ALA A 78 -14.68 3.75 -6.01
C ALA A 78 -14.55 2.45 -5.19
N VAL A 79 -15.50 1.50 -5.31
CA VAL A 79 -15.58 0.30 -4.46
C VAL A 79 -14.31 -0.54 -4.49
N THR A 80 -13.74 -0.79 -5.67
CA THR A 80 -12.49 -1.54 -5.78
C THR A 80 -11.34 -0.85 -5.03
N GLY A 81 -11.20 0.48 -5.15
CA GLY A 81 -10.19 1.23 -4.41
C GLY A 81 -10.36 1.13 -2.90
N LEU A 82 -11.61 1.20 -2.40
CA LEU A 82 -11.91 0.99 -0.98
C LEU A 82 -11.55 -0.43 -0.52
N ALA A 83 -11.89 -1.44 -1.31
CA ALA A 83 -11.56 -2.83 -1.02
C ALA A 83 -10.04 -3.05 -0.95
N VAL A 84 -9.26 -2.46 -1.87
CA VAL A 84 -7.78 -2.47 -1.83
C VAL A 84 -7.28 -1.84 -0.54
N ALA A 85 -7.69 -0.61 -0.23
CA ALA A 85 -7.23 0.08 0.97
C ALA A 85 -7.60 -0.67 2.26
N ASN A 86 -8.79 -1.27 2.34
CA ASN A 86 -9.24 -2.01 3.51
C ASN A 86 -8.50 -3.34 3.69
N THR A 87 -8.29 -4.11 2.61
CA THR A 87 -7.53 -5.36 2.65
C THR A 87 -6.06 -5.13 2.97
N SER A 88 -5.45 -4.08 2.42
CA SER A 88 -4.08 -3.66 2.73
C SER A 88 -3.91 -3.08 4.14
N GLY A 89 -5.02 -2.76 4.83
CA GLY A 89 -4.95 -2.09 6.12
C GLY A 89 -4.51 -0.62 6.03
N SER A 90 -4.73 0.03 4.89
CA SER A 90 -4.37 1.42 4.65
C SER A 90 -5.45 2.38 5.13
N PRO A 91 -5.13 3.42 5.91
CA PRO A 91 -6.10 4.39 6.39
C PRO A 91 -6.52 5.32 5.24
N VAL A 92 -7.65 5.01 4.61
CA VAL A 92 -8.23 5.83 3.53
C VAL A 92 -9.64 6.25 3.90
N PHE A 93 -9.93 7.53 3.76
CA PHE A 93 -11.24 8.09 3.98
C PHE A 93 -11.87 8.53 2.66
N LEU A 94 -12.84 7.78 2.19
CA LEU A 94 -13.67 8.18 1.06
C LEU A 94 -14.92 8.91 1.54
N MET A 95 -15.12 10.12 1.07
CA MET A 95 -16.36 10.87 1.25
C MET A 95 -17.07 11.04 -0.09
N SER A 96 -18.37 10.75 -0.12
CA SER A 96 -19.18 10.95 -1.31
C SER A 96 -20.28 11.99 -1.08
N GLY A 97 -20.61 12.72 -2.13
CA GLY A 97 -21.88 13.41 -2.15
C GLY A 97 -23.04 12.40 -2.18
N ARG A 98 -24.22 12.88 -1.81
CA ARG A 98 -25.48 12.13 -1.94
C ARG A 98 -26.60 13.06 -2.36
N THR A 99 -27.64 12.50 -2.97
CA THR A 99 -28.88 13.23 -3.20
C THR A 99 -29.46 13.78 -1.90
N SER A 100 -30.23 14.90 -1.99
CA SER A 100 -30.88 15.50 -0.83
C SER A 100 -31.70 14.50 -0.03
N THR A 101 -31.64 14.57 1.30
CA THR A 101 -32.41 13.73 2.22
C THR A 101 -33.92 13.78 1.91
N LYS A 102 -34.42 14.93 1.44
CA LYS A 102 -35.83 15.16 1.06
C LYS A 102 -36.25 14.48 -0.23
N LYS A 103 -35.30 14.04 -1.06
CA LYS A 103 -35.53 13.38 -2.35
C LYS A 103 -35.20 11.88 -2.37
N ARG A 104 -34.85 11.33 -1.22
CA ARG A 104 -34.56 9.90 -1.09
C ARG A 104 -35.77 9.06 -1.50
N LEU A 105 -35.55 7.99 -2.27
CA LEU A 105 -36.57 7.05 -2.78
C LEU A 105 -37.58 7.67 -3.74
N THR A 106 -37.31 8.83 -4.31
CA THR A 106 -38.17 9.46 -5.30
C THR A 106 -37.77 9.17 -6.76
N GLY A 107 -36.71 8.36 -6.97
CA GLY A 107 -36.13 8.11 -8.29
C GLY A 107 -35.36 9.31 -8.85
N THR A 108 -34.85 10.18 -7.97
CA THR A 108 -34.02 11.32 -8.36
C THR A 108 -32.66 10.89 -8.88
N PHE A 109 -31.99 11.79 -9.58
CA PHE A 109 -30.68 11.54 -10.21
C PHE A 109 -29.63 11.08 -9.20
N GLN A 110 -28.93 9.98 -9.52
CA GLN A 110 -27.86 9.37 -8.72
C GLN A 110 -28.27 8.91 -7.30
N ASP A 111 -29.55 8.63 -7.05
CA ASP A 111 -30.02 8.15 -5.74
C ASP A 111 -29.79 6.64 -5.63
N ILE A 112 -28.71 6.26 -4.93
CA ILE A 112 -28.41 4.88 -4.52
C ILE A 112 -28.05 4.86 -3.04
N ASP A 113 -28.10 3.69 -2.41
CA ASP A 113 -27.61 3.51 -1.03
C ASP A 113 -26.12 3.18 -1.04
N GLY A 114 -25.28 4.23 -1.13
CA GLY A 114 -23.82 4.09 -1.15
C GLY A 114 -23.25 3.50 0.12
N ARG A 115 -23.88 3.77 1.28
CA ARG A 115 -23.51 3.15 2.56
C ARG A 115 -23.62 1.62 2.46
N ALA A 116 -24.75 1.10 2.02
CA ALA A 116 -24.95 -0.34 1.91
C ALA A 116 -24.01 -1.01 0.88
N ILE A 117 -23.62 -0.29 -0.17
CA ILE A 117 -22.67 -0.79 -1.19
C ILE A 117 -21.25 -0.86 -0.64
N THR A 118 -20.84 0.11 0.18
CA THR A 118 -19.46 0.22 0.68
C THR A 118 -19.23 -0.47 2.03
N GLU A 119 -20.28 -0.76 2.80
CA GLU A 119 -20.20 -1.41 4.12
C GLU A 119 -19.37 -2.70 4.12
N PRO A 120 -19.52 -3.66 3.17
CA PRO A 120 -18.76 -4.91 3.18
C PRO A 120 -17.28 -4.74 2.81
N VAL A 121 -16.86 -3.61 2.26
CA VAL A 121 -15.48 -3.33 1.82
C VAL A 121 -14.78 -2.26 2.64
N THR A 122 -15.38 -1.83 3.76
CA THR A 122 -14.84 -0.80 4.66
C THR A 122 -14.90 -1.22 6.12
N LYS A 123 -14.14 -0.57 6.98
CA LYS A 123 -14.26 -0.74 8.44
C LYS A 123 -15.53 -0.10 9.00
N TRP A 124 -16.02 0.93 8.33
CA TRP A 124 -17.19 1.67 8.74
C TRP A 124 -17.73 2.48 7.56
N ALA A 125 -19.04 2.52 7.43
CA ALA A 125 -19.74 3.31 6.44
C ALA A 125 -21.01 3.93 7.06
N ASP A 126 -21.26 5.22 6.82
CA ASP A 126 -22.47 5.88 7.31
C ASP A 126 -22.89 7.05 6.42
N THR A 127 -24.03 7.68 6.76
CA THR A 127 -24.59 8.85 6.08
C THR A 127 -24.89 9.94 7.10
N VAL A 128 -24.49 11.18 6.83
CA VAL A 128 -24.79 12.33 7.67
C VAL A 128 -26.20 12.85 7.36
N PHE A 129 -27.02 13.05 8.37
CA PHE A 129 -28.40 13.58 8.20
C PHE A 129 -28.61 14.97 8.76
N ASP A 130 -27.62 15.53 9.47
CA ASP A 130 -27.74 16.81 10.15
C ASP A 130 -26.41 17.57 10.03
N VAL A 131 -26.48 18.84 9.62
CA VAL A 131 -25.30 19.70 9.43
C VAL A 131 -24.52 19.93 10.72
N GLU A 132 -25.20 20.07 11.86
CA GLU A 132 -24.56 20.27 13.17
C GLU A 132 -23.75 19.06 13.60
N ARG A 133 -24.09 17.87 13.07
CA ARG A 133 -23.45 16.61 13.41
C ARG A 133 -22.30 16.22 12.48
N ILE A 134 -22.02 16.98 11.42
CA ILE A 134 -20.89 16.68 10.51
C ILE A 134 -19.59 16.40 11.29
N PRO A 135 -19.15 17.25 12.27
CA PRO A 135 -17.93 16.97 13.01
C PRO A 135 -17.95 15.64 13.77
N THR A 136 -19.10 15.25 14.35
CA THR A 136 -19.24 13.98 15.07
C THR A 136 -19.05 12.77 14.17
N TYR A 137 -19.62 12.81 12.95
CA TYR A 137 -19.46 11.73 11.97
C TYR A 137 -18.02 11.66 11.44
N LEU A 138 -17.41 12.80 11.13
CA LEU A 138 -16.01 12.87 10.70
C LEU A 138 -15.06 12.33 11.77
N GLU A 139 -15.25 12.72 13.04
CA GLU A 139 -14.47 12.18 14.17
C GLU A 139 -14.65 10.68 14.32
N THR A 140 -15.88 10.18 14.25
CA THR A 140 -16.17 8.74 14.34
C THR A 140 -15.49 7.98 13.21
N ALA A 141 -15.63 8.44 11.96
CA ALA A 141 -14.99 7.84 10.80
C ALA A 141 -13.47 7.80 10.95
N TRP A 142 -12.87 8.91 11.36
CA TRP A 142 -11.41 9.01 11.53
C TRP A 142 -10.90 8.07 12.60
N ARG A 143 -11.55 8.02 13.77
CA ARG A 143 -11.20 7.09 14.85
C ARG A 143 -11.33 5.63 14.42
N ARG A 144 -12.37 5.30 13.62
CA ARG A 144 -12.55 3.96 13.04
C ARG A 144 -11.48 3.64 12.01
N MET A 145 -11.09 4.61 11.18
CA MET A 145 -10.07 4.46 10.15
C MET A 145 -8.71 4.09 10.71
N VAL A 146 -8.25 4.83 11.74
CA VAL A 146 -6.89 4.68 12.29
C VAL A 146 -6.81 3.79 13.53
N GLY A 147 -7.92 3.54 14.23
CA GLY A 147 -7.93 2.75 15.48
C GLY A 147 -7.83 1.25 15.24
N GLY A 148 -7.06 0.53 16.06
CA GLY A 148 -6.77 -0.89 15.86
C GLY A 148 -5.98 -1.12 14.57
N ARG A 149 -6.29 -2.20 13.82
CA ARG A 149 -5.78 -2.35 12.45
C ARG A 149 -6.36 -1.23 11.58
N PRO A 150 -5.54 -0.39 10.93
CA PRO A 150 -6.06 0.67 10.05
C PRO A 150 -6.85 0.09 8.86
N GLY A 151 -7.64 0.93 8.19
CA GLY A 151 -8.38 0.50 7.00
C GLY A 151 -9.29 1.60 6.46
N ALA A 152 -9.95 1.31 5.35
CA ALA A 152 -10.82 2.26 4.68
C ALA A 152 -12.11 2.53 5.46
N VAL A 153 -12.59 3.78 5.38
CA VAL A 153 -13.91 4.20 5.86
C VAL A 153 -14.64 5.02 4.80
N PHE A 154 -15.96 5.02 4.88
CA PHE A 154 -16.81 5.71 3.94
C PHE A 154 -17.84 6.59 4.64
N LEU A 155 -18.10 7.80 4.09
CA LEU A 155 -19.11 8.70 4.61
C LEU A 155 -19.88 9.37 3.46
N GLU A 156 -21.21 9.22 3.45
CA GLU A 156 -22.08 9.96 2.54
C GLU A 156 -22.49 11.31 3.13
N LEU A 157 -22.45 12.33 2.31
CA LEU A 157 -22.75 13.71 2.63
C LEU A 157 -23.89 14.20 1.73
N PRO A 158 -25.15 14.16 2.20
CA PRO A 158 -26.27 14.65 1.42
C PRO A 158 -26.13 16.12 1.06
N HIS A 159 -26.51 16.47 -0.18
CA HIS A 159 -26.31 17.80 -0.74
C HIS A 159 -27.02 18.92 0.04
N ASP A 160 -28.19 18.65 0.60
CA ASP A 160 -28.89 19.60 1.47
C ASP A 160 -28.20 19.79 2.83
N VAL A 161 -27.58 18.75 3.38
CA VAL A 161 -26.73 18.84 4.59
C VAL A 161 -25.48 19.66 4.31
N LEU A 162 -24.81 19.43 3.15
CA LEU A 162 -23.62 20.21 2.76
C LEU A 162 -23.93 21.69 2.50
N LYS A 163 -25.15 22.03 2.11
CA LYS A 163 -25.65 23.41 1.93
C LYS A 163 -26.27 24.01 3.18
N GLY A 164 -26.50 23.21 4.20
CA GLY A 164 -26.99 23.68 5.49
C GLY A 164 -25.95 24.55 6.20
N ASP A 165 -26.39 25.43 7.06
CA ASP A 165 -25.53 26.29 7.88
C ASP A 165 -25.63 25.91 9.36
N ALA A 166 -24.50 25.86 10.06
CA ALA A 166 -24.43 25.56 11.48
C ALA A 166 -23.28 26.29 12.19
N GLU A 167 -23.45 26.53 13.48
CA GLU A 167 -22.38 26.96 14.37
C GLU A 167 -21.74 25.72 15.00
N VAL A 168 -20.54 25.35 14.52
CA VAL A 168 -19.78 24.23 15.03
C VAL A 168 -18.34 24.61 15.34
N SER A 169 -17.74 23.91 16.29
CA SER A 169 -16.31 24.01 16.58
C SER A 169 -15.57 22.83 15.96
N VAL A 170 -14.44 23.09 15.34
CA VAL A 170 -13.54 22.07 14.81
C VAL A 170 -12.19 22.15 15.53
N ALA A 171 -11.62 21.00 15.87
CA ALA A 171 -10.35 20.92 16.56
C ALA A 171 -9.57 19.66 16.15
N PRO A 172 -8.23 19.64 16.30
CA PRO A 172 -7.44 18.45 16.13
C PRO A 172 -7.88 17.33 17.08
N LEU A 173 -7.97 16.11 16.58
CA LEU A 173 -8.26 14.95 17.39
C LEU A 173 -7.08 14.60 18.30
N ARG A 174 -7.41 14.07 19.47
CA ARG A 174 -6.46 13.47 20.40
C ARG A 174 -6.69 11.98 20.46
N PHE A 175 -5.60 11.23 20.52
CA PHE A 175 -5.60 9.76 20.63
C PHE A 175 -4.95 9.36 21.94
N ALA A 176 -5.38 8.22 22.49
CA ALA A 176 -4.68 7.58 23.59
C ALA A 176 -3.36 6.98 23.11
N GLU A 177 -2.43 6.79 24.04
CA GLU A 177 -1.21 6.04 23.75
C GLU A 177 -1.56 4.61 23.30
N PRO A 178 -0.82 4.05 22.33
CA PRO A 178 -1.06 2.69 21.88
C PRO A 178 -0.74 1.66 22.95
N PRO A 179 -1.47 0.54 23.02
CA PRO A 179 -1.28 -0.47 24.05
C PRO A 179 -0.02 -1.31 23.83
N GLY A 180 0.66 -1.69 24.91
CA GLY A 180 1.70 -2.71 24.92
C GLY A 180 1.18 -4.10 25.28
N ALA A 181 2.05 -5.11 25.18
CA ALA A 181 1.75 -6.47 25.60
C ALA A 181 1.69 -6.61 27.13
N SER A 182 0.92 -7.61 27.60
CA SER A 182 0.88 -7.90 29.03
C SER A 182 2.23 -8.40 29.56
N PRO A 183 2.61 -8.07 30.81
CA PRO A 183 3.93 -8.47 31.36
C PRO A 183 4.18 -9.98 31.33
N GLY A 184 3.17 -10.81 31.58
CA GLY A 184 3.30 -12.27 31.58
C GLY A 184 3.54 -12.84 30.18
N ALA A 185 2.83 -12.34 29.17
CA ALA A 185 3.05 -12.72 27.78
C ALA A 185 4.40 -12.26 27.27
N LEU A 186 4.83 -11.03 27.65
CA LEU A 186 6.13 -10.50 27.31
C LEU A 186 7.28 -11.35 27.89
N ALA A 187 7.21 -11.73 29.16
CA ALA A 187 8.21 -12.59 29.79
C ALA A 187 8.31 -13.97 29.09
N THR A 188 7.17 -14.52 28.66
CA THR A 188 7.12 -15.77 27.90
C THR A 188 7.77 -15.60 26.52
N ALA A 189 7.51 -14.49 25.81
CA ALA A 189 8.12 -14.20 24.52
C ALA A 189 9.64 -14.06 24.62
N LEU A 190 10.14 -13.30 25.60
CA LEU A 190 11.55 -13.12 25.86
C LEU A 190 12.25 -14.46 26.15
N LYS A 191 11.63 -15.32 26.97
CA LYS A 191 12.14 -16.66 27.23
C LYS A 191 12.20 -17.49 25.95
N MET A 192 11.12 -17.55 25.17
CA MET A 192 11.08 -18.33 23.91
C MET A 192 12.15 -17.87 22.92
N LEU A 193 12.29 -16.56 22.72
CA LEU A 193 13.31 -15.99 21.81
C LEU A 193 14.73 -16.17 22.34
N GLY A 194 14.96 -16.03 23.66
CA GLY A 194 16.25 -16.22 24.29
C GLY A 194 16.75 -17.67 24.22
N GLU A 195 15.87 -18.64 24.41
CA GLU A 195 16.15 -20.09 24.33
C GLU A 195 16.26 -20.60 22.88
N ALA A 196 15.71 -19.89 21.89
CA ALA A 196 15.76 -20.29 20.49
C ALA A 196 17.20 -20.35 19.95
N GLU A 197 17.50 -21.34 19.12
CA GLU A 197 18.78 -21.45 18.43
C GLU A 197 18.78 -20.64 17.11
N ARG A 198 17.66 -20.64 16.40
CA ARG A 198 17.48 -20.04 15.07
C ARG A 198 16.22 -19.18 14.98
N PRO A 199 16.08 -18.14 15.83
CA PRO A 199 14.91 -17.28 15.78
C PRO A 199 14.92 -16.38 14.54
N MET A 200 13.72 -16.04 14.01
CA MET A 200 13.55 -15.06 12.94
C MET A 200 12.41 -14.07 13.24
N VAL A 201 12.53 -12.87 12.70
CA VAL A 201 11.46 -11.87 12.67
C VAL A 201 10.86 -11.80 11.26
N ILE A 202 9.52 -11.78 11.18
CA ILE A 202 8.79 -11.43 9.95
C ILE A 202 8.02 -10.14 10.23
N ALA A 203 8.40 -9.05 9.60
CA ALA A 203 7.73 -7.76 9.74
C ALA A 203 6.66 -7.58 8.65
N GLY A 204 5.43 -7.28 9.05
CA GLY A 204 4.28 -7.05 8.18
C GLY A 204 3.71 -5.63 8.25
N GLY A 205 2.54 -5.44 7.63
CA GLY A 205 1.90 -4.12 7.50
C GLY A 205 1.57 -3.43 8.82
N GLY A 206 1.28 -4.18 9.90
CA GLY A 206 1.07 -3.62 11.22
C GLY A 206 2.33 -2.96 11.80
N ALA A 207 3.52 -3.51 11.53
CA ALA A 207 4.78 -2.88 11.89
C ALA A 207 5.01 -1.56 11.12
N PHE A 208 4.59 -1.53 9.84
CA PHE A 208 4.63 -0.31 9.03
C PHE A 208 3.70 0.79 9.61
N TRP A 209 2.43 0.47 9.86
CA TRP A 209 1.45 1.47 10.31
C TRP A 209 1.63 1.91 11.77
N SER A 210 2.29 1.10 12.59
CA SER A 210 2.69 1.54 13.94
C SER A 210 3.91 2.47 13.93
N GLY A 211 4.57 2.65 12.77
CA GLY A 211 5.80 3.45 12.66
C GLY A 211 6.99 2.84 13.38
N ALA A 212 7.10 1.51 13.42
CA ALA A 212 8.05 0.76 14.26
C ALA A 212 9.46 0.61 13.64
N ALA A 213 9.88 1.47 12.70
CA ALA A 213 11.16 1.31 11.99
C ALA A 213 12.38 1.39 12.92
N ASP A 214 12.40 2.38 13.82
CA ASP A 214 13.52 2.58 14.74
C ASP A 214 13.53 1.52 15.84
N GLU A 215 12.37 1.13 16.36
CA GLU A 215 12.23 0.08 17.37
C GLU A 215 12.56 -1.31 16.80
N LEU A 216 12.17 -1.59 15.56
CA LEU A 216 12.56 -2.83 14.86
C LEU A 216 14.06 -2.90 14.67
N ARG A 217 14.69 -1.79 14.27
CA ARG A 217 16.14 -1.70 14.15
C ARG A 217 16.81 -1.94 15.49
N ALA A 218 16.41 -1.20 16.54
CA ALA A 218 16.99 -1.32 17.87
C ALA A 218 16.85 -2.75 18.44
N PHE A 219 15.69 -3.38 18.27
CA PHE A 219 15.47 -4.77 18.67
C PHE A 219 16.40 -5.73 17.90
N ALA A 220 16.42 -5.64 16.58
CA ALA A 220 17.18 -6.55 15.74
C ALA A 220 18.70 -6.40 15.93
N GLU A 221 19.23 -5.18 16.04
CA GLU A 221 20.64 -4.92 16.33
C GLU A 221 21.06 -5.41 17.73
N ARG A 222 20.19 -5.24 18.74
CA ARG A 222 20.47 -5.71 20.10
C ARG A 222 20.47 -7.23 20.21
N THR A 223 19.54 -7.89 19.52
CA THR A 223 19.32 -9.34 19.61
C THR A 223 20.11 -10.14 18.57
N MET A 224 20.52 -9.49 17.49
CA MET A 224 21.04 -10.12 16.27
C MET A 224 20.10 -11.20 15.71
N ILE A 225 18.79 -11.01 15.89
CA ILE A 225 17.77 -11.85 15.26
C ILE A 225 17.50 -11.33 13.85
N PRO A 226 17.69 -12.15 12.81
CA PRO A 226 17.52 -11.72 11.42
C PRO A 226 16.05 -11.40 11.10
N VAL A 227 15.85 -10.41 10.23
CA VAL A 227 14.54 -9.86 9.86
C VAL A 227 14.25 -10.08 8.39
N ALA A 228 13.11 -10.70 8.09
CA ALA A 228 12.48 -10.70 6.77
C ALA A 228 11.33 -9.70 6.74
N THR A 229 11.09 -9.07 5.59
CA THR A 229 10.02 -8.10 5.42
C THR A 229 8.98 -8.57 4.41
N LEU A 230 7.72 -8.44 4.75
CA LEU A 230 6.62 -8.53 3.78
C LEU A 230 6.54 -7.25 2.96
N ASN A 231 5.90 -7.31 1.80
CA ASN A 231 5.82 -6.19 0.86
C ASN A 231 5.39 -4.86 1.52
N ALA A 232 4.37 -4.90 2.40
CA ALA A 232 3.90 -3.71 3.10
C ALA A 232 4.93 -3.13 4.10
N ALA A 233 5.87 -3.94 4.57
CA ALA A 233 6.89 -3.57 5.56
C ALA A 233 8.28 -3.29 4.92
N ARG A 234 8.40 -3.39 3.57
CA ARG A 234 9.65 -3.10 2.88
C ARG A 234 10.14 -1.69 3.19
N GLY A 235 11.41 -1.60 3.54
CA GLY A 235 12.06 -0.36 3.92
C GLY A 235 11.92 0.06 5.38
N LEU A 236 11.23 -0.71 6.24
CA LEU A 236 11.32 -0.52 7.71
C LEU A 236 12.75 -0.74 8.20
N LEU A 237 13.40 -1.80 7.71
CA LEU A 237 14.85 -1.91 7.68
C LEU A 237 15.31 -1.74 6.24
N PRO A 238 16.36 -0.93 5.97
CA PRO A 238 16.91 -0.83 4.63
C PRO A 238 17.43 -2.17 4.12
N ASP A 239 17.16 -2.49 2.86
CA ASP A 239 17.82 -3.63 2.24
C ASP A 239 19.33 -3.42 2.26
N GLY A 240 20.08 -4.45 2.62
CA GLY A 240 21.52 -4.39 2.86
C GLY A 240 21.92 -4.10 4.31
N HIS A 241 20.99 -3.76 5.21
CA HIS A 241 21.29 -3.67 6.65
C HIS A 241 21.75 -5.02 7.22
N ASP A 242 22.62 -5.01 8.24
CA ASP A 242 23.28 -6.22 8.72
C ASP A 242 22.32 -7.32 9.21
N VAL A 243 21.22 -6.95 9.81
CA VAL A 243 20.20 -7.87 10.31
C VAL A 243 19.02 -8.04 9.34
N CYS A 244 18.96 -7.32 8.21
CA CYS A 244 17.92 -7.46 7.21
C CYS A 244 18.31 -8.51 6.18
N ILE A 245 17.48 -9.55 6.00
CA ILE A 245 17.69 -10.54 4.94
C ILE A 245 17.08 -10.05 3.62
N GLY A 246 16.00 -9.24 3.69
CA GLY A 246 15.27 -8.77 2.52
C GLY A 246 13.82 -9.26 2.50
N PRO A 247 13.21 -9.39 1.31
CA PRO A 247 11.86 -9.92 1.16
C PRO A 247 11.77 -11.41 1.51
N MET A 248 10.55 -11.90 1.73
CA MET A 248 10.27 -13.30 2.03
C MET A 248 10.89 -14.28 1.01
N ALA A 249 10.97 -13.89 -0.26
CA ALA A 249 11.57 -14.73 -1.31
C ALA A 249 13.07 -14.99 -1.07
N GLU A 250 13.80 -14.01 -0.54
CA GLU A 250 15.22 -14.16 -0.19
C GLU A 250 15.40 -14.88 1.16
N ALA A 251 14.46 -14.69 2.10
CA ALA A 251 14.51 -15.29 3.42
C ALA A 251 14.10 -16.77 3.47
N GLY A 252 13.61 -17.34 2.37
CA GLY A 252 12.95 -18.67 2.34
C GLY A 252 13.75 -19.78 3.00
N LEU A 253 15.06 -19.91 2.71
CA LEU A 253 15.90 -20.93 3.32
C LEU A 253 16.11 -20.75 4.83
N ALA A 254 16.26 -19.50 5.28
CA ALA A 254 16.38 -19.18 6.70
C ALA A 254 15.07 -19.46 7.45
N LEU A 255 13.93 -19.13 6.84
CA LEU A 255 12.60 -19.42 7.40
C LEU A 255 12.38 -20.91 7.63
N ILE A 256 12.70 -21.76 6.64
CA ILE A 256 12.56 -23.23 6.75
C ILE A 256 13.43 -23.81 7.88
N GLN A 257 14.55 -23.16 8.20
CA GLN A 257 15.48 -23.62 9.25
C GLN A 257 15.17 -23.03 10.63
N SER A 258 14.26 -22.05 10.72
CA SER A 258 13.95 -21.37 11.97
C SER A 258 13.21 -22.27 12.95
N ASP A 259 13.49 -22.11 14.25
CA ASP A 259 12.84 -22.83 15.34
C ASP A 259 11.82 -21.95 16.10
N VAL A 260 11.97 -20.63 16.08
CA VAL A 260 11.03 -19.66 16.62
C VAL A 260 10.88 -18.49 15.64
N MET A 261 9.64 -18.11 15.32
CA MET A 261 9.35 -16.97 14.47
C MET A 261 8.54 -15.91 15.24
N LEU A 262 9.04 -14.68 15.26
CA LEU A 262 8.34 -13.50 15.77
C LEU A 262 7.66 -12.79 14.60
N ILE A 263 6.33 -12.89 14.54
CA ILE A 263 5.49 -12.33 13.47
C ILE A 263 4.94 -10.98 13.94
N LEU A 264 5.28 -9.91 13.25
CA LEU A 264 4.96 -8.53 13.64
C LEU A 264 3.91 -7.91 12.72
N GLY A 265 2.68 -7.79 13.21
CA GLY A 265 1.61 -7.05 12.54
C GLY A 265 1.22 -7.65 11.18
N THR A 266 1.07 -8.96 11.09
CA THR A 266 0.47 -9.66 9.96
C THR A 266 -0.27 -10.91 10.42
N LYS A 267 -1.28 -11.28 9.65
CA LYS A 267 -2.06 -12.50 9.82
C LYS A 267 -1.56 -13.60 8.88
N PHE A 268 -1.87 -14.85 9.18
CA PHE A 268 -1.50 -15.99 8.33
C PHE A 268 -2.45 -16.12 7.13
N ASP A 269 -2.34 -15.19 6.17
CA ASP A 269 -3.03 -15.23 4.88
C ASP A 269 -2.09 -15.69 3.73
N ALA A 270 -2.50 -15.46 2.49
CA ALA A 270 -1.73 -15.86 1.31
C ALA A 270 -0.32 -15.24 1.26
N SER A 271 -0.11 -14.05 1.84
CA SER A 271 1.20 -13.35 1.84
C SER A 271 2.28 -14.10 2.60
N VAL A 272 1.87 -14.97 3.51
CA VAL A 272 2.74 -15.85 4.33
C VAL A 272 2.34 -17.32 4.18
N THR A 273 1.93 -17.74 3.00
CA THR A 273 1.57 -19.14 2.65
C THR A 273 0.59 -19.78 3.65
N PHE A 274 -0.34 -18.99 4.19
CA PHE A 274 -1.31 -19.41 5.20
C PHE A 274 -0.68 -20.01 6.47
N GLY A 275 0.60 -19.73 6.75
CA GLY A 275 1.37 -20.32 7.85
C GLY A 275 1.73 -21.80 7.64
N GLY A 276 1.72 -22.27 6.40
CA GLY A 276 2.03 -23.64 6.00
C GLY A 276 3.21 -23.74 5.02
N PRO A 277 3.47 -24.97 4.52
CA PRO A 277 4.51 -25.20 3.54
C PRO A 277 4.35 -24.35 2.28
N PRO A 278 5.46 -23.96 1.60
CA PRO A 278 6.83 -24.42 1.87
C PRO A 278 7.61 -23.63 2.92
N LEU A 279 7.15 -22.44 3.34
CA LEU A 279 7.92 -21.54 4.22
C LEU A 279 7.82 -21.91 5.69
N PHE A 280 6.69 -22.47 6.11
CA PHE A 280 6.42 -22.89 7.47
C PHE A 280 6.35 -24.41 7.52
N THR A 281 7.28 -25.03 8.24
CA THR A 281 7.43 -26.50 8.30
C THR A 281 6.48 -27.16 9.29
N GLY A 282 5.94 -26.38 10.23
CA GLY A 282 5.12 -26.85 11.36
C GLY A 282 5.93 -27.25 12.60
N ASN A 283 7.26 -27.22 12.54
CA ASN A 283 8.14 -27.52 13.69
C ASN A 283 8.57 -26.27 14.47
N GLU A 284 8.49 -25.10 13.83
CA GLU A 284 8.79 -23.82 14.43
C GLU A 284 7.66 -23.34 15.36
N LYS A 285 8.04 -22.70 16.47
CA LYS A 285 7.09 -22.02 17.36
C LYS A 285 6.83 -20.62 16.86
N ILE A 286 5.57 -20.17 16.95
CA ILE A 286 5.13 -18.86 16.49
C ILE A 286 4.81 -17.96 17.69
N ILE A 287 5.43 -16.78 17.71
CA ILE A 287 5.04 -15.65 18.55
C ILE A 287 4.43 -14.62 17.59
N GLN A 288 3.15 -14.30 17.73
CA GLN A 288 2.47 -13.33 16.87
C GLN A 288 2.10 -12.08 17.68
N VAL A 289 2.51 -10.92 17.17
CA VAL A 289 2.16 -9.59 17.70
C VAL A 289 1.17 -8.95 16.75
N ASP A 290 0.01 -8.57 17.25
CA ASP A 290 -0.98 -7.83 16.46
C ASP A 290 -1.82 -6.93 17.39
N ILE A 291 -2.20 -5.77 16.86
CA ILE A 291 -3.11 -4.83 17.54
C ILE A 291 -4.57 -5.35 17.51
N GLU A 292 -4.90 -6.20 16.53
CA GLU A 292 -6.24 -6.74 16.28
C GLU A 292 -6.34 -8.18 16.78
N PRO A 293 -7.03 -8.44 17.89
CA PRO A 293 -7.11 -9.79 18.47
C PRO A 293 -7.73 -10.85 17.55
N THR A 294 -8.58 -10.45 16.61
CA THR A 294 -9.22 -11.35 15.65
C THR A 294 -8.27 -11.84 14.55
N SER A 295 -7.05 -11.29 14.47
CA SER A 295 -5.99 -11.76 13.58
C SER A 295 -5.37 -13.08 14.05
N PHE A 296 -5.44 -13.39 15.35
CA PHE A 296 -4.86 -14.60 15.91
C PHE A 296 -5.69 -15.85 15.55
N GLY A 297 -4.99 -16.89 15.10
CA GLY A 297 -5.62 -18.17 14.76
C GLY A 297 -6.22 -18.24 13.35
N LEU A 298 -6.10 -17.20 12.54
CA LEU A 298 -6.44 -17.30 11.12
C LEU A 298 -5.48 -18.30 10.44
N ASN A 299 -5.98 -19.41 9.95
CA ASN A 299 -5.25 -20.51 9.32
C ASN A 299 -4.22 -21.23 10.22
N ARG A 300 -3.55 -20.53 11.14
CA ARG A 300 -2.59 -21.11 12.09
C ARG A 300 -2.68 -20.42 13.44
N MET A 301 -2.80 -21.22 14.53
CA MET A 301 -2.76 -20.69 15.89
C MET A 301 -1.29 -20.48 16.31
N PRO A 302 -0.91 -19.29 16.80
CA PRO A 302 0.41 -19.10 17.37
C PRO A 302 0.55 -19.78 18.73
N GLU A 303 1.76 -20.21 19.09
CA GLU A 303 2.09 -20.70 20.44
C GLU A 303 1.96 -19.58 21.48
N LEU A 304 2.22 -18.34 21.07
CA LEU A 304 2.05 -17.16 21.91
C LEU A 304 1.49 -15.99 21.11
N ALA A 305 0.34 -15.48 21.55
CA ALA A 305 -0.29 -14.27 21.01
C ALA A 305 0.00 -13.06 21.92
N LEU A 306 0.51 -11.98 21.36
CA LEU A 306 0.79 -10.71 22.03
C LEU A 306 -0.12 -9.63 21.44
N THR A 307 -1.22 -9.31 22.11
CA THR A 307 -2.06 -8.19 21.71
C THR A 307 -1.39 -6.89 22.10
N GLY A 308 -1.06 -6.05 21.11
CA GLY A 308 -0.42 -4.76 21.31
C GLY A 308 0.03 -4.10 20.02
N ASP A 309 0.35 -2.83 20.13
CA ASP A 309 0.99 -2.07 19.04
C ASP A 309 2.44 -2.57 18.84
N VAL A 310 2.83 -2.81 17.60
CA VAL A 310 4.14 -3.42 17.29
C VAL A 310 5.30 -2.57 17.78
N ARG A 311 5.23 -1.25 17.66
CA ARG A 311 6.27 -0.32 18.13
C ARG A 311 6.46 -0.43 19.64
N VAL A 312 5.34 -0.40 20.39
CA VAL A 312 5.39 -0.50 21.86
C VAL A 312 5.89 -1.87 22.30
N VAL A 313 5.42 -2.94 21.67
CA VAL A 313 5.86 -4.32 22.00
C VAL A 313 7.34 -4.51 21.69
N LEU A 314 7.85 -3.98 20.56
CA LEU A 314 9.29 -4.03 20.25
C LEU A 314 10.14 -3.28 21.28
N THR A 315 9.69 -2.11 21.74
CA THR A 315 10.34 -1.39 22.85
C THR A 315 10.39 -2.27 24.10
N GLN A 316 9.26 -2.86 24.50
CA GLN A 316 9.20 -3.75 25.66
C GLN A 316 10.11 -4.98 25.54
N LEU A 317 10.17 -5.60 24.34
CA LEU A 317 11.06 -6.74 24.07
C LEU A 317 12.54 -6.32 24.10
N THR A 318 12.86 -5.14 23.56
CA THR A 318 14.22 -4.60 23.57
C THR A 318 14.69 -4.34 24.99
N ASP A 319 13.88 -3.68 25.80
CA ASP A 319 14.21 -3.33 27.18
C ASP A 319 14.37 -4.58 28.06
N GLY A 320 13.55 -5.60 27.85
CA GLY A 320 13.58 -6.85 28.58
C GLY A 320 14.63 -7.87 28.11
N TRP A 321 15.34 -7.61 27.00
CA TRP A 321 16.28 -8.57 26.43
C TRP A 321 17.54 -8.73 27.28
N ASP A 322 17.78 -9.92 27.81
CA ASP A 322 18.94 -10.29 28.64
C ASP A 322 19.73 -11.52 28.10
N ALA A 323 19.27 -12.13 27.02
CA ALA A 323 19.91 -13.27 26.39
C ALA A 323 21.09 -12.84 25.50
N LYS A 324 21.93 -13.81 25.12
CA LYS A 324 23.02 -13.57 24.17
C LYS A 324 22.51 -13.24 22.79
N PRO A 325 23.15 -12.32 22.06
CA PRO A 325 22.85 -12.07 20.65
C PRO A 325 23.01 -13.33 19.79
N LYS A 326 22.29 -13.42 18.68
CA LYS A 326 22.26 -14.58 17.78
C LYS A 326 23.18 -14.40 16.56
N ASP A 327 24.40 -13.87 16.78
CA ASP A 327 25.34 -13.44 15.73
C ASP A 327 25.62 -14.51 14.67
N GLU A 328 25.89 -15.76 15.09
CA GLU A 328 26.19 -16.86 14.16
C GLU A 328 25.01 -17.21 13.27
N TRP A 329 23.82 -17.30 13.88
CA TRP A 329 22.61 -17.54 13.14
C TRP A 329 22.26 -16.39 12.18
N CYS A 330 22.38 -15.15 12.64
CA CYS A 330 22.15 -13.96 11.81
C CYS A 330 23.04 -13.96 10.57
N ARG A 331 24.33 -14.26 10.74
CA ARG A 331 25.28 -14.37 9.64
C ARG A 331 24.88 -15.47 8.67
N THR A 332 24.57 -16.68 9.16
CA THR A 332 24.17 -17.81 8.31
C THR A 332 22.88 -17.51 7.52
N ALA A 333 21.89 -16.92 8.18
CA ALA A 333 20.64 -16.54 7.55
C ALA A 333 20.86 -15.47 6.46
N LYS A 334 21.71 -14.47 6.73
CA LYS A 334 22.06 -13.43 5.77
C LYS A 334 22.83 -13.98 4.57
N GLU A 335 23.80 -14.86 4.78
CA GLU A 335 24.54 -15.53 3.70
C GLU A 335 23.60 -16.32 2.77
N SER A 336 22.60 -17.01 3.32
CA SER A 336 21.59 -17.73 2.53
C SER A 336 20.72 -16.77 1.71
N GLY A 337 20.32 -15.62 2.29
CA GLY A 337 19.57 -14.59 1.58
C GLY A 337 20.39 -13.95 0.46
N GLN A 338 21.68 -13.66 0.71
CA GLN A 338 22.58 -13.11 -0.30
C GLN A 338 22.80 -14.06 -1.49
N GLN A 339 22.86 -15.37 -1.25
CA GLN A 339 22.94 -16.36 -2.33
C GLN A 339 21.69 -16.33 -3.21
N MET A 340 20.50 -16.23 -2.60
CA MET A 340 19.25 -16.10 -3.32
C MET A 340 19.17 -14.77 -4.10
N HIS A 341 19.55 -13.67 -3.45
CA HIS A 341 19.64 -12.35 -4.09
C HIS A 341 20.55 -12.37 -5.32
N ALA A 342 21.76 -12.92 -5.19
CA ALA A 342 22.70 -13.02 -6.31
C ALA A 342 22.17 -13.84 -7.47
N ALA A 343 21.36 -14.89 -7.22
CA ALA A 343 20.71 -15.65 -8.27
C ALA A 343 19.68 -14.81 -9.04
N TRP A 344 18.91 -13.96 -8.34
CA TRP A 344 18.01 -13.02 -8.99
C TRP A 344 18.75 -11.89 -9.71
N GLU A 345 19.77 -11.33 -9.09
CA GLU A 345 20.59 -10.26 -9.66
C GLU A 345 21.23 -10.70 -11.00
N ALA A 346 21.66 -11.95 -11.10
CA ALA A 346 22.17 -12.51 -12.35
C ALA A 346 21.16 -12.47 -13.52
N THR A 347 19.85 -12.40 -13.24
CA THR A 347 18.80 -12.27 -14.27
C THR A 347 18.58 -10.81 -14.72
N THR A 348 19.15 -9.84 -14.01
CA THR A 348 18.96 -8.40 -14.29
C THR A 348 19.92 -7.84 -15.35
N VAL A 349 20.83 -8.66 -15.83
CA VAL A 349 21.77 -8.37 -16.90
C VAL A 349 21.60 -9.36 -18.04
N GLY A 350 21.81 -8.91 -19.27
CA GLY A 350 21.68 -9.77 -20.44
C GLY A 350 21.39 -8.97 -21.69
N GLU A 351 21.39 -9.68 -22.80
CA GLU A 351 21.09 -9.16 -24.14
C GLU A 351 19.84 -9.90 -24.67
N GLY A 352 19.24 -9.35 -25.70
CA GLY A 352 18.18 -10.04 -26.43
C GLY A 352 17.02 -9.17 -26.86
N SER A 353 16.32 -9.72 -27.86
CA SER A 353 15.01 -9.24 -28.34
C SER A 353 14.13 -10.48 -28.53
N PRO A 354 12.98 -10.58 -27.86
CA PRO A 354 12.41 -9.59 -26.92
C PRO A 354 13.27 -9.39 -25.66
N VAL A 355 13.16 -8.19 -25.06
CA VAL A 355 13.92 -7.82 -23.86
C VAL A 355 13.53 -8.71 -22.67
N PRO A 356 14.48 -9.36 -22.00
CA PRO A 356 14.15 -10.15 -20.80
C PRO A 356 13.59 -9.29 -19.66
N PRO A 357 12.54 -9.72 -18.95
CA PRO A 357 11.91 -8.92 -17.89
C PRO A 357 12.86 -8.53 -16.75
N GLY A 358 13.75 -9.45 -16.36
CA GLY A 358 14.77 -9.17 -15.33
C GLY A 358 15.69 -8.01 -15.73
N VAL A 359 16.07 -7.90 -17.00
CA VAL A 359 16.90 -6.80 -17.51
C VAL A 359 16.18 -5.47 -17.38
N VAL A 360 14.87 -5.43 -17.65
CA VAL A 360 14.04 -4.23 -17.46
C VAL A 360 14.04 -3.82 -15.99
N CYS A 361 13.76 -4.74 -15.07
CA CYS A 361 13.75 -4.48 -13.63
C CYS A 361 15.13 -4.01 -13.13
N GLY A 362 16.21 -4.66 -13.56
CA GLY A 362 17.56 -4.26 -13.22
C GLY A 362 17.92 -2.85 -13.73
N ALA A 363 17.50 -2.51 -14.96
CA ALA A 363 17.67 -1.16 -15.49
C ALA A 363 16.88 -0.12 -14.68
N VAL A 364 15.65 -0.40 -14.29
CA VAL A 364 14.87 0.48 -13.39
C VAL A 364 15.63 0.76 -12.10
N VAL A 365 16.16 -0.26 -11.43
CA VAL A 365 16.91 -0.11 -10.17
C VAL A 365 18.16 0.76 -10.36
N ARG A 366 18.93 0.51 -11.42
CA ARG A 366 20.16 1.26 -11.70
C ARG A 366 19.90 2.73 -12.02
N GLU A 367 18.85 3.02 -12.80
CA GLU A 367 18.58 4.37 -13.31
C GLU A 367 17.73 5.23 -12.36
N ALA A 368 16.86 4.64 -11.57
CA ALA A 368 15.99 5.37 -10.64
C ALA A 368 16.75 6.04 -9.49
N GLY A 369 17.85 5.42 -9.07
CA GLY A 369 18.63 5.88 -7.92
C GLY A 369 18.06 5.40 -6.57
N ARG A 370 18.90 5.49 -5.54
CA ARG A 370 18.65 4.91 -4.21
C ARG A 370 17.48 5.56 -3.44
N ASP A 371 17.18 6.83 -3.75
CA ASP A 371 16.12 7.60 -3.07
C ASP A 371 14.76 7.53 -3.79
N ALA A 372 14.69 6.83 -4.92
CA ALA A 372 13.47 6.70 -5.69
C ALA A 372 12.35 5.98 -4.92
N ILE A 373 11.11 6.23 -5.34
CA ILE A 373 9.97 5.40 -5.02
C ILE A 373 9.75 4.46 -6.20
N LEU A 374 9.89 3.17 -5.96
CA LEU A 374 9.69 2.12 -6.95
C LEU A 374 8.29 1.52 -6.77
N ILE A 375 7.58 1.40 -7.87
CA ILE A 375 6.20 0.88 -7.87
C ILE A 375 6.14 -0.28 -8.85
N SER A 376 5.46 -1.35 -8.46
CA SER A 376 5.20 -2.48 -9.35
C SER A 376 3.72 -2.83 -9.41
N ASP A 377 3.25 -3.16 -10.63
CA ASP A 377 1.87 -3.56 -10.87
C ASP A 377 1.78 -4.58 -12.01
N GLY A 378 0.79 -5.44 -11.96
CA GLY A 378 0.52 -6.50 -12.92
C GLY A 378 0.75 -7.90 -12.34
N GLY A 379 0.73 -8.89 -13.19
CA GLY A 379 1.04 -10.27 -12.84
C GLY A 379 2.54 -10.56 -12.95
N ASP A 380 3.01 -10.87 -14.16
CA ASP A 380 4.43 -11.20 -14.40
C ASP A 380 5.37 -10.04 -14.08
N SER A 381 5.03 -8.81 -14.49
CA SER A 381 5.82 -7.60 -14.19
C SER A 381 6.01 -7.38 -12.68
N HIS A 382 4.95 -7.59 -11.89
CA HIS A 382 5.05 -7.53 -10.42
C HIS A 382 5.94 -8.64 -9.86
N THR A 383 5.81 -9.87 -10.36
CA THR A 383 6.63 -11.02 -9.90
C THR A 383 8.13 -10.76 -10.11
N TRP A 384 8.52 -10.20 -11.25
CA TRP A 384 9.91 -9.81 -11.48
C TRP A 384 10.37 -8.64 -10.61
N ALA A 385 9.53 -7.63 -10.44
CA ALA A 385 9.86 -6.45 -9.65
C ALA A 385 10.02 -6.75 -8.15
N ILE A 386 9.17 -7.61 -7.56
CA ILE A 386 9.22 -7.95 -6.14
C ILE A 386 10.53 -8.63 -5.73
N THR A 387 11.18 -9.35 -6.67
CA THR A 387 12.45 -10.04 -6.43
C THR A 387 13.67 -9.17 -6.71
N THR A 388 13.49 -8.04 -7.41
CA THR A 388 14.61 -7.20 -7.87
C THR A 388 14.61 -5.79 -7.27
N PHE A 389 13.44 -5.23 -6.93
CA PHE A 389 13.35 -3.86 -6.43
C PHE A 389 13.79 -3.76 -4.97
N PRO A 390 14.81 -2.93 -4.66
CA PRO A 390 15.21 -2.69 -3.27
C PRO A 390 14.27 -1.70 -2.59
N ALA A 391 14.26 -1.76 -1.25
CA ALA A 391 13.59 -0.78 -0.40
C ALA A 391 14.55 -0.28 0.68
N PHE A 392 14.92 1.00 0.61
CA PHE A 392 15.92 1.58 1.52
C PHE A 392 15.31 2.42 2.64
N ARG A 393 14.05 2.74 2.54
CA ARG A 393 13.27 3.46 3.57
C ARG A 393 11.77 3.17 3.44
N GLN A 394 11.05 3.42 4.50
CA GLN A 394 9.59 3.30 4.53
C GLN A 394 8.95 4.11 3.40
N GLY A 395 7.97 3.51 2.69
CA GLY A 395 7.29 4.14 1.56
C GLY A 395 8.13 4.31 0.29
N SER A 396 9.29 3.64 0.16
CA SER A 396 10.09 3.64 -1.07
C SER A 396 9.75 2.51 -2.03
N TYR A 397 8.95 1.53 -1.60
CA TYR A 397 8.41 0.47 -2.45
C TYR A 397 6.91 0.35 -2.29
N LEU A 398 6.18 0.43 -3.39
CA LEU A 398 4.73 0.27 -3.42
C LEU A 398 4.34 -0.80 -4.44
N ALA A 399 3.41 -1.66 -4.06
CA ALA A 399 2.82 -2.67 -4.92
C ALA A 399 1.45 -3.07 -4.38
N THR A 400 0.67 -3.82 -5.13
CA THR A 400 -0.47 -4.55 -4.58
C THR A 400 0.03 -5.65 -3.65
N HIS A 401 -0.46 -5.69 -2.44
CA HIS A 401 0.07 -6.59 -1.41
C HIS A 401 -0.98 -7.44 -0.75
N ASP A 402 -2.22 -7.18 -1.06
CA ASP A 402 -3.33 -7.76 -0.37
C ASP A 402 -3.85 -9.03 -1.06
N SER A 403 -4.67 -9.73 -0.34
CA SER A 403 -5.36 -10.91 -0.84
C SER A 403 -6.45 -10.62 -1.88
N LEU A 404 -6.73 -9.33 -2.17
CA LEU A 404 -7.68 -8.95 -3.22
C LEU A 404 -7.10 -9.18 -4.62
N GLY A 405 -5.78 -9.04 -4.77
CA GLY A 405 -5.09 -9.31 -6.04
C GLY A 405 -5.44 -8.33 -7.16
N THR A 406 -5.68 -7.06 -6.83
CA THR A 406 -6.07 -6.03 -7.80
C THR A 406 -4.90 -5.62 -8.68
N ILE A 407 -5.11 -5.59 -9.99
CA ILE A 407 -4.23 -4.98 -10.98
C ILE A 407 -4.76 -3.61 -11.42
N GLY A 408 -3.92 -2.79 -12.05
CA GLY A 408 -4.30 -1.43 -12.48
C GLY A 408 -4.16 -0.37 -11.38
N VAL A 409 -3.43 -0.68 -10.31
CA VAL A 409 -3.14 0.27 -9.23
C VAL A 409 -1.94 1.16 -9.54
N GLY A 410 -1.04 0.74 -10.42
CA GLY A 410 0.29 1.31 -10.59
C GLY A 410 0.28 2.79 -10.98
N VAL A 411 -0.52 3.19 -11.97
CA VAL A 411 -0.58 4.60 -12.41
C VAL A 411 -1.18 5.50 -11.32
N PRO A 412 -2.32 5.18 -10.70
CA PRO A 412 -2.81 5.93 -9.54
C PRO A 412 -1.82 5.96 -8.36
N TYR A 413 -1.10 4.86 -8.11
CA TYR A 413 -0.07 4.84 -7.07
C TYR A 413 1.08 5.79 -7.37
N ALA A 414 1.52 5.85 -8.63
CA ALA A 414 2.56 6.79 -9.03
C ALA A 414 2.12 8.25 -8.84
N LEU A 415 0.87 8.56 -9.14
CA LEU A 415 0.24 9.86 -8.88
C LEU A 415 0.26 10.20 -7.38
N GLY A 416 -0.27 9.31 -6.53
CA GLY A 416 -0.31 9.51 -5.09
C GLY A 416 1.09 9.61 -4.47
N ALA A 417 2.03 8.78 -4.91
CA ALA A 417 3.41 8.79 -4.47
C ALA A 417 4.14 10.10 -4.84
N LYS A 418 3.93 10.58 -6.08
CA LYS A 418 4.52 11.85 -6.52
C LYS A 418 3.91 13.06 -5.81
N ALA A 419 2.61 13.03 -5.55
CA ALA A 419 1.94 14.06 -4.75
C ALA A 419 2.43 14.09 -3.28
N ALA A 420 2.77 12.92 -2.73
CA ALA A 420 3.30 12.76 -1.37
C ALA A 420 4.78 13.18 -1.24
N ALA A 421 5.57 12.97 -2.31
CA ALA A 421 7.01 13.21 -2.31
C ALA A 421 7.44 13.88 -3.64
N PRO A 422 7.13 15.16 -3.85
CA PRO A 422 7.33 15.86 -5.12
C PRO A 422 8.79 15.94 -5.57
N ASP A 423 9.72 15.92 -4.64
CA ASP A 423 11.17 16.00 -4.93
C ASP A 423 11.81 14.65 -5.24
N ARG A 424 11.09 13.54 -5.05
CA ARG A 424 11.63 12.20 -5.30
C ARG A 424 11.34 11.73 -6.72
N THR A 425 12.26 10.96 -7.27
CA THR A 425 12.01 10.18 -8.49
C THR A 425 10.99 9.09 -8.18
N VAL A 426 9.95 8.98 -9.02
CA VAL A 426 8.94 7.91 -8.94
C VAL A 426 9.03 7.11 -10.24
N VAL A 427 9.27 5.80 -10.13
CA VAL A 427 9.33 4.90 -11.28
C VAL A 427 8.35 3.75 -11.08
N LEU A 428 7.45 3.60 -12.02
CA LEU A 428 6.46 2.54 -12.10
C LEU A 428 6.92 1.48 -13.10
N CYS A 429 7.00 0.22 -12.69
CA CYS A 429 7.14 -0.93 -13.57
C CYS A 429 5.80 -1.66 -13.66
N ILE A 430 5.23 -1.79 -14.85
CA ILE A 430 3.86 -2.24 -15.06
C ILE A 430 3.72 -3.07 -16.34
N GLY A 431 2.84 -4.07 -16.31
CA GLY A 431 2.44 -4.79 -17.53
C GLY A 431 1.45 -3.98 -18.37
N ASP A 432 1.43 -4.24 -19.68
CA ASP A 432 0.52 -3.59 -20.64
C ASP A 432 -0.95 -3.74 -20.27
N GLY A 433 -1.36 -4.93 -19.82
CA GLY A 433 -2.72 -5.19 -19.36
C GLY A 433 -3.11 -4.33 -18.16
N SER A 434 -2.27 -4.27 -17.13
CA SER A 434 -2.51 -3.44 -15.94
C SER A 434 -2.50 -1.94 -16.25
N PHE A 435 -1.60 -1.50 -17.13
CA PHE A 435 -1.52 -0.11 -17.57
C PHE A 435 -2.84 0.38 -18.18
N GLY A 436 -3.53 -0.48 -18.93
CA GLY A 436 -4.80 -0.15 -19.57
C GLY A 436 -5.90 0.29 -18.60
N PHE A 437 -5.86 -0.09 -17.32
CA PHE A 437 -6.85 0.32 -16.31
C PHE A 437 -6.75 1.79 -15.92
N GLY A 438 -5.54 2.35 -15.89
CA GLY A 438 -5.28 3.69 -15.38
C GLY A 438 -4.52 4.60 -16.34
N ALA A 439 -4.32 4.21 -17.60
CA ALA A 439 -3.50 4.95 -18.57
C ALA A 439 -3.89 6.44 -18.72
N LEU A 440 -5.19 6.76 -18.62
CA LEU A 440 -5.67 8.13 -18.73
C LEU A 440 -5.30 9.02 -17.54
N GLU A 441 -4.86 8.45 -16.41
CA GLU A 441 -4.34 9.24 -15.29
C GLU A 441 -2.97 9.90 -15.60
N LEU A 442 -2.34 9.56 -16.73
CA LEU A 442 -1.21 10.34 -17.26
C LEU A 442 -1.60 11.80 -17.55
N GLU A 443 -2.85 12.05 -17.97
CA GLU A 443 -3.36 13.41 -18.10
C GLU A 443 -3.43 14.10 -16.74
N THR A 444 -3.89 13.38 -15.71
CA THR A 444 -3.92 13.91 -14.34
C THR A 444 -2.53 14.29 -13.86
N ALA A 445 -1.53 13.47 -14.14
CA ALA A 445 -0.13 13.76 -13.83
C ALA A 445 0.38 15.03 -14.55
N ALA A 446 0.17 15.10 -15.85
CA ALA A 446 0.57 16.24 -16.65
C ALA A 446 -0.09 17.55 -16.21
N ARG A 447 -1.41 17.53 -16.00
CA ARG A 447 -2.19 18.70 -15.57
C ARG A 447 -1.82 19.24 -14.18
N ASN A 448 -1.40 18.35 -13.26
CA ASN A 448 -1.02 18.73 -11.90
C ASN A 448 0.51 18.83 -11.71
N ASN A 449 1.29 18.74 -12.78
CA ASN A 449 2.76 18.76 -12.71
C ASN A 449 3.33 17.74 -11.70
N LEU A 450 2.87 16.49 -11.82
CA LEU A 450 3.27 15.35 -11.01
C LEU A 450 4.03 14.32 -11.86
N PRO A 451 5.25 14.64 -12.33
CA PRO A 451 5.99 13.79 -13.26
C PRO A 451 6.43 12.49 -12.60
N PHE A 452 6.22 11.37 -13.29
CA PHE A 452 6.77 10.06 -12.95
C PHE A 452 7.09 9.28 -14.22
N THR A 453 7.96 8.28 -14.12
CA THR A 453 8.33 7.43 -15.25
C THR A 453 7.59 6.10 -15.17
N ALA A 454 6.80 5.76 -16.20
CA ALA A 454 6.17 4.46 -16.36
C ALA A 454 6.95 3.59 -17.34
N VAL A 455 7.47 2.47 -16.87
CA VAL A 455 8.16 1.44 -17.67
C VAL A 455 7.17 0.30 -17.93
N ILE A 456 6.64 0.25 -19.16
CA ILE A 456 5.58 -0.70 -19.53
C ILE A 456 6.22 -1.94 -20.16
N MET A 457 6.09 -3.08 -19.51
CA MET A 457 6.47 -4.39 -20.05
C MET A 457 5.36 -4.89 -20.98
N ASN A 458 5.50 -4.56 -22.27
CA ASN A 458 4.48 -4.82 -23.28
C ASN A 458 4.70 -6.18 -23.94
N ASN A 459 3.99 -7.21 -23.51
CA ASN A 459 4.02 -8.53 -24.12
C ASN A 459 2.74 -8.88 -24.91
N GLY A 460 1.81 -7.92 -25.07
CA GLY A 460 0.56 -8.09 -25.80
C GLY A 460 -0.35 -9.15 -25.18
N SER A 461 -0.27 -9.38 -23.86
CA SER A 461 -1.08 -10.43 -23.25
C SER A 461 -1.30 -10.28 -21.74
N TRP A 462 -2.33 -10.93 -21.22
CA TRP A 462 -2.47 -11.26 -19.81
C TRP A 462 -1.49 -12.38 -19.45
N GLY A 463 -0.19 -12.05 -19.38
CA GLY A 463 0.91 -13.02 -19.39
C GLY A 463 0.79 -14.08 -18.29
N ASN A 464 0.57 -13.68 -17.03
CA ASN A 464 0.42 -14.61 -15.91
C ASN A 464 -0.75 -15.60 -16.12
N ILE A 465 -1.89 -15.10 -16.61
CA ILE A 465 -3.07 -15.95 -16.90
C ILE A 465 -2.78 -16.89 -18.07
N ARG A 466 -2.10 -16.39 -19.12
CA ARG A 466 -1.68 -17.21 -20.26
C ARG A 466 -0.74 -18.34 -19.84
N HIS A 467 0.23 -18.06 -18.98
CA HIS A 467 1.13 -19.07 -18.44
C HIS A 467 0.38 -20.11 -17.61
N GLU A 468 -0.57 -19.68 -16.77
CA GLU A 468 -1.36 -20.57 -15.94
C GLU A 468 -2.28 -21.47 -16.78
N GLN A 469 -2.95 -20.91 -17.79
CA GLN A 469 -3.74 -21.72 -18.73
C GLN A 469 -2.88 -22.73 -19.47
N GLY A 470 -1.68 -22.33 -19.93
CA GLY A 470 -0.75 -23.24 -20.62
C GLY A 470 -0.23 -24.38 -19.75
N ARG A 471 -0.17 -24.17 -18.41
CA ARG A 471 0.19 -25.24 -17.45
C ARG A 471 -0.97 -26.19 -17.16
N GLN A 472 -2.21 -25.68 -17.12
CA GLN A 472 -3.39 -26.46 -16.74
C GLN A 472 -4.14 -27.04 -17.92
N PHE A 473 -4.08 -26.41 -19.09
CA PHE A 473 -4.88 -26.73 -20.26
C PHE A 473 -4.02 -26.82 -21.51
N SER A 474 -4.51 -27.51 -22.54
CA SER A 474 -3.79 -27.68 -23.82
C SER A 474 -3.79 -26.45 -24.73
N GLN A 475 -4.56 -25.43 -24.38
CA GLN A 475 -4.71 -24.19 -25.15
C GLN A 475 -5.00 -22.99 -24.24
N THR A 476 -4.69 -21.79 -24.74
CA THR A 476 -4.99 -20.52 -24.08
C THR A 476 -6.16 -19.80 -24.75
N ASN A 477 -6.95 -19.04 -23.99
CA ASN A 477 -8.10 -18.31 -24.50
C ASN A 477 -8.30 -17.00 -23.72
N ALA A 478 -8.73 -15.93 -24.41
CA ALA A 478 -8.98 -14.61 -23.84
C ALA A 478 -7.77 -13.99 -23.11
N THR A 479 -6.55 -14.32 -23.53
CA THR A 479 -5.31 -13.83 -22.92
C THR A 479 -4.51 -12.90 -23.82
N GLU A 480 -4.87 -12.80 -25.09
CA GLU A 480 -4.17 -11.94 -26.06
C GLU A 480 -4.65 -10.50 -25.95
N LEU A 481 -3.70 -9.56 -25.96
CA LEU A 481 -3.91 -8.14 -26.11
C LEU A 481 -3.18 -7.65 -27.37
N SER A 482 -3.52 -6.46 -27.86
CA SER A 482 -2.75 -5.85 -28.93
C SER A 482 -1.42 -5.30 -28.40
N VAL A 483 -0.36 -5.45 -29.18
CA VAL A 483 0.91 -4.74 -28.92
C VAL A 483 0.72 -3.27 -29.34
N GLY A 484 0.31 -2.44 -28.38
CA GLY A 484 0.03 -1.02 -28.60
C GLY A 484 1.27 -0.14 -28.54
N ASP A 485 1.17 1.04 -29.14
CA ASP A 485 2.17 2.12 -29.04
C ASP A 485 1.87 2.97 -27.79
N TYR A 486 2.11 2.42 -26.61
CA TYR A 486 1.76 3.06 -25.33
C TYR A 486 2.52 4.36 -25.06
N GLU A 487 3.71 4.53 -25.63
CA GLU A 487 4.49 5.76 -25.57
C GLU A 487 3.71 6.97 -26.13
N LYS A 488 2.86 6.74 -27.13
CA LYS A 488 2.02 7.79 -27.73
C LYS A 488 0.93 8.31 -26.79
N ILE A 489 0.53 7.55 -25.78
CA ILE A 489 -0.43 8.03 -24.78
C ILE A 489 0.22 9.12 -23.92
N ALA A 490 1.47 8.94 -23.50
CA ALA A 490 2.21 9.98 -22.79
C ALA A 490 2.41 11.23 -23.66
N GLU A 491 2.82 11.05 -24.92
CA GLU A 491 3.01 12.15 -25.88
C GLU A 491 1.71 12.93 -26.13
N ALA A 492 0.56 12.25 -26.22
CA ALA A 492 -0.75 12.89 -26.40
C ALA A 492 -1.12 13.86 -25.28
N PHE A 493 -0.58 13.69 -24.08
CA PHE A 493 -0.77 14.57 -22.93
C PHE A 493 0.44 15.49 -22.65
N GLY A 494 1.39 15.57 -23.59
CA GLY A 494 2.57 16.44 -23.50
C GLY A 494 3.71 15.84 -22.67
N GLY A 495 3.63 14.56 -22.32
CA GLY A 495 4.69 13.80 -21.69
C GLY A 495 5.78 13.35 -22.67
N TYR A 496 6.79 12.65 -22.16
CA TYR A 496 7.83 11.98 -22.93
C TYR A 496 7.43 10.53 -23.18
N GLY A 497 7.53 10.04 -24.41
CA GLY A 497 7.28 8.67 -24.80
C GLY A 497 8.43 8.08 -25.60
N GLU A 498 8.83 6.83 -25.31
CA GLU A 498 9.87 6.12 -26.07
C GLU A 498 9.59 4.62 -26.06
N ARG A 499 9.66 3.98 -27.23
CA ARG A 499 9.59 2.54 -27.39
C ARG A 499 10.98 1.94 -27.48
N VAL A 500 11.21 0.84 -26.76
CA VAL A 500 12.50 0.14 -26.70
C VAL A 500 12.29 -1.34 -26.97
N ASP A 501 12.95 -1.87 -28.00
CA ASP A 501 12.88 -3.26 -28.42
C ASP A 501 14.21 -4.02 -28.22
N ASP A 502 15.25 -3.38 -27.67
CA ASP A 502 16.59 -3.92 -27.44
C ASP A 502 17.04 -3.70 -26.00
N ALA A 503 17.54 -4.76 -25.36
CA ALA A 503 18.01 -4.75 -23.97
C ALA A 503 19.08 -3.67 -23.69
N ALA A 504 20.00 -3.43 -24.63
CA ALA A 504 21.07 -2.44 -24.45
C ALA A 504 20.55 -1.00 -24.33
N ASN A 505 19.38 -0.71 -24.86
CA ASN A 505 18.77 0.63 -24.88
C ASN A 505 17.82 0.89 -23.71
N VAL A 506 17.47 -0.10 -22.89
CA VAL A 506 16.48 0.04 -21.79
C VAL A 506 16.95 1.04 -20.74
N GLY A 507 18.16 0.90 -20.20
CA GLY A 507 18.71 1.83 -19.22
C GLY A 507 18.79 3.26 -19.74
N PRO A 508 19.45 3.51 -20.88
CA PRO A 508 19.49 4.84 -21.49
C PRO A 508 18.11 5.48 -21.73
N ALA A 509 17.09 4.69 -22.13
CA ALA A 509 15.74 5.21 -22.33
C ALA A 509 15.07 5.60 -21.02
N ILE A 510 15.19 4.76 -19.97
CA ILE A 510 14.68 5.08 -18.62
C ILE A 510 15.33 6.37 -18.10
N ARG A 511 16.65 6.55 -18.29
CA ARG A 511 17.36 7.76 -17.90
C ARG A 511 16.80 8.99 -18.63
N ARG A 512 16.63 8.93 -19.95
CA ARG A 512 16.01 10.03 -20.72
C ARG A 512 14.60 10.37 -20.25
N ALA A 513 13.80 9.35 -19.93
CA ALA A 513 12.45 9.54 -19.41
C ALA A 513 12.46 10.27 -18.06
N ILE A 514 13.34 9.85 -17.12
CA ILE A 514 13.51 10.51 -15.81
C ILE A 514 13.99 11.96 -16.00
N ASP A 515 15.02 12.17 -16.82
CA ASP A 515 15.64 13.49 -17.04
C ASP A 515 14.73 14.45 -17.80
N SER A 516 13.72 13.95 -18.52
CA SER A 516 12.73 14.78 -19.20
C SER A 516 11.91 15.65 -18.25
N GLY A 517 11.73 15.19 -17.00
CA GLY A 517 10.94 15.88 -15.99
C GLY A 517 9.44 15.94 -16.32
N LYS A 518 8.94 15.02 -17.18
CA LYS A 518 7.57 15.03 -17.71
C LYS A 518 6.80 13.80 -17.29
#